data_45faaf6f87da014665b1148f0ab5ee14
#
_entry.id   45faaf6f87da014665b1148f0ab5ee14
#
_cell.length_a   1.000
_cell.length_b   1.000
_cell.length_c   1.000
_cell.angle_alpha   90.00
_cell.angle_beta   90.00
_cell.angle_gamma   90.00
#
_symmetry.space_group_name_H-M   'P 1'
#
loop_
_entity.id
_entity.type
_entity.pdbx_description
1 polymer ?
#
loop_
_entity_poly.entity_id
_entity_poly.type
_entity_poly.pdbx_seq_one_letter_code
_entity_poly.pdbx_strand_id
1 'polypeptide(L)'
;QSKVDKIGFTERFIWLPEDSIINLTVFKEKSSFKIGKPKQKTSRSFSFGYEGEYEPFKIKIISKDSFNYESKVTREKKSDSLIFWLKSEKKLDSIAFNVYNENFSDTLSLNLRNKMNDSLVIKSEQNKTLKFNEDFLIEANLPFNKIDKNKISIYNKDSLKIEFEVKLDTIMNEYSF
;
A
#
# COMPACT_ATOMS: atom_id res chain seq x y z
N GLN A 1 -17.63 -6.82 -4.60
CA GLN A 1 -18.33 -5.93 -5.54
C GLN A 1 -17.31 -5.45 -6.55
N SER A 2 -17.50 -5.80 -7.84
CA SER A 2 -16.68 -5.26 -8.92
C SER A 2 -16.96 -3.76 -9.02
N LYS A 3 -15.91 -2.93 -8.90
CA LYS A 3 -16.02 -1.50 -9.21
C LYS A 3 -16.44 -1.37 -10.68
N VAL A 4 -17.48 -0.61 -10.94
CA VAL A 4 -17.90 -0.27 -12.30
C VAL A 4 -16.96 0.83 -12.77
N ASP A 5 -16.00 0.48 -13.62
CA ASP A 5 -14.99 1.44 -14.11
C ASP A 5 -15.47 2.29 -15.29
N LYS A 6 -16.61 1.94 -15.89
CA LYS A 6 -17.12 2.55 -17.12
C LYS A 6 -18.64 2.60 -17.13
N ILE A 7 -19.17 3.71 -17.62
CA ILE A 7 -20.59 3.92 -17.84
C ILE A 7 -20.83 3.95 -19.35
N GLY A 8 -21.79 3.19 -19.82
CA GLY A 8 -22.19 3.16 -21.23
C GLY A 8 -23.54 3.83 -21.44
N PHE A 9 -23.66 4.60 -22.51
CA PHE A 9 -24.91 5.25 -22.92
C PHE A 9 -25.25 4.86 -24.34
N THR A 10 -26.57 4.76 -24.60
CA THR A 10 -27.10 4.74 -25.96
C THR A 10 -27.69 6.10 -26.30
N GLU A 11 -27.49 6.56 -27.53
CA GLU A 11 -28.01 7.87 -27.98
C GLU A 11 -29.51 7.81 -28.31
N ARG A 12 -30.09 6.62 -28.43
CA ARG A 12 -31.50 6.40 -28.77
C ARG A 12 -32.10 5.27 -27.96
N PHE A 13 -33.43 5.20 -27.97
CA PHE A 13 -34.13 4.04 -27.43
C PHE A 13 -33.81 2.79 -28.27
N ILE A 14 -33.67 1.66 -27.57
CA ILE A 14 -33.43 0.35 -28.18
C ILE A 14 -34.75 -0.41 -28.24
N TRP A 15 -35.10 -0.85 -29.43
CA TRP A 15 -36.30 -1.64 -29.68
C TRP A 15 -35.88 -3.08 -29.97
N LEU A 16 -36.25 -3.99 -29.10
CA LEU A 16 -36.01 -5.43 -29.28
C LEU A 16 -37.29 -6.09 -29.81
N PRO A 17 -37.20 -6.98 -30.82
CA PRO A 17 -35.98 -7.58 -31.41
C PRO A 17 -35.42 -6.87 -32.64
N GLU A 18 -35.94 -5.71 -33.03
CA GLU A 18 -35.58 -5.01 -34.29
C GLU A 18 -34.15 -4.50 -34.31
N ASP A 19 -33.64 -4.08 -33.17
CA ASP A 19 -32.24 -3.63 -33.03
C ASP A 19 -31.30 -4.83 -32.88
N SER A 20 -30.68 -5.27 -33.97
CA SER A 20 -29.68 -6.36 -33.97
C SER A 20 -28.26 -5.90 -33.67
N ILE A 21 -27.97 -4.61 -33.78
CA ILE A 21 -26.69 -3.99 -33.49
C ILE A 21 -26.89 -2.78 -32.57
N ILE A 22 -26.28 -2.84 -31.39
CA ILE A 22 -26.36 -1.76 -30.39
C ILE A 22 -24.99 -1.13 -30.27
N ASN A 23 -24.90 0.16 -30.59
CA ASN A 23 -23.68 0.95 -30.36
C ASN A 23 -23.76 1.59 -28.98
N LEU A 24 -22.78 1.24 -28.11
CA LEU A 24 -22.63 1.82 -26.79
C LEU A 24 -21.40 2.73 -26.76
N THR A 25 -21.60 4.00 -26.41
CA THR A 25 -20.50 4.89 -26.08
C THR A 25 -20.14 4.71 -24.61
N VAL A 26 -18.91 4.32 -24.35
CA VAL A 26 -18.44 3.96 -23.00
C VAL A 26 -17.45 5.02 -22.50
N PHE A 27 -17.74 5.62 -21.37
CA PHE A 27 -16.89 6.59 -20.70
C PHE A 27 -16.32 6.00 -19.41
N LYS A 28 -15.04 6.28 -19.15
CA LYS A 28 -14.45 5.96 -17.86
C LYS A 28 -15.00 6.96 -16.83
N GLU A 29 -15.64 6.45 -15.78
CA GLU A 29 -16.05 7.28 -14.66
C GLU A 29 -14.81 7.75 -13.90
N LYS A 30 -14.59 9.06 -13.85
CA LYS A 30 -13.56 9.65 -13.00
C LYS A 30 -14.15 9.87 -11.62
N SER A 31 -13.95 8.90 -10.72
CA SER A 31 -14.22 9.14 -9.32
C SER A 31 -13.17 10.09 -8.75
N SER A 32 -13.62 11.13 -8.03
CA SER A 32 -12.71 12.02 -7.30
C SER A 32 -11.92 11.24 -6.25
N PHE A 33 -10.64 11.57 -6.10
CA PHE A 33 -9.81 11.00 -5.05
C PHE A 33 -10.39 11.29 -3.65
N LYS A 34 -10.55 10.26 -2.83
CA LYS A 34 -11.05 10.35 -1.46
C LYS A 34 -10.28 9.41 -0.56
N ILE A 35 -9.95 9.88 0.63
CA ILE A 35 -9.29 9.07 1.66
C ILE A 35 -10.33 8.65 2.69
N GLY A 36 -10.37 7.36 2.96
CA GLY A 36 -11.25 6.79 3.98
C GLY A 36 -10.70 6.98 5.40
N LYS A 37 -11.53 6.71 6.40
CA LYS A 37 -11.10 6.72 7.81
C LYS A 37 -9.98 5.71 8.04
N PRO A 38 -8.92 6.09 8.79
CA PRO A 38 -7.82 5.18 9.09
C PRO A 38 -8.30 3.98 9.90
N LYS A 39 -7.69 2.82 9.66
CA LYS A 39 -7.94 1.59 10.40
C LYS A 39 -6.67 1.17 11.11
N GLN A 40 -6.74 0.94 12.42
CA GLN A 40 -5.63 0.39 13.16
C GLN A 40 -5.42 -1.08 12.78
N LYS A 41 -4.26 -1.43 12.22
CA LYS A 41 -3.86 -2.82 11.95
C LYS A 41 -3.20 -3.45 13.19
N THR A 42 -2.15 -2.83 13.69
CA THR A 42 -1.43 -3.25 14.91
C THR A 42 -1.36 -2.08 15.89
N SER A 43 -0.65 -2.23 17.00
CA SER A 43 -0.40 -1.13 17.93
C SER A 43 0.39 0.03 17.30
N ARG A 44 1.10 -0.22 16.20
CA ARG A 44 2.03 0.72 15.55
C ARG A 44 1.78 0.94 14.06
N SER A 45 0.71 0.37 13.49
CA SER A 45 0.42 0.52 12.07
C SER A 45 -1.03 0.86 11.81
N PHE A 46 -1.22 1.79 10.85
CA PHE A 46 -2.50 2.36 10.48
C PHE A 46 -2.67 2.34 8.97
N SER A 47 -3.74 1.74 8.49
CA SER A 47 -4.05 1.66 7.07
C SER A 47 -4.98 2.80 6.66
N PHE A 48 -4.62 3.49 5.58
CA PHE A 48 -5.39 4.55 4.93
C PHE A 48 -5.82 4.06 3.55
N GLY A 49 -7.07 3.61 3.45
CA GLY A 49 -7.68 3.26 2.16
C GLY A 49 -8.05 4.52 1.38
N TYR A 50 -7.95 4.46 0.07
CA TYR A 50 -8.40 5.55 -0.81
C TYR A 50 -9.25 4.99 -1.95
N GLU A 51 -10.06 5.87 -2.52
CA GLU A 51 -10.91 5.60 -3.67
C GLU A 51 -10.58 6.60 -4.78
N GLY A 52 -10.85 6.21 -6.02
CA GLY A 52 -10.56 7.03 -7.18
C GLY A 52 -9.16 6.85 -7.75
N GLU A 53 -8.74 7.74 -8.63
CA GLU A 53 -7.40 7.74 -9.19
C GLU A 53 -6.40 8.18 -8.12
N TYR A 54 -5.31 7.40 -7.94
CA TYR A 54 -4.35 7.68 -6.88
C TYR A 54 -3.67 9.03 -7.07
N GLU A 55 -3.79 9.88 -6.07
CA GLU A 55 -3.02 11.12 -5.93
C GLU A 55 -2.05 10.97 -4.75
N PRO A 56 -0.76 11.30 -4.92
CA PRO A 56 0.19 11.29 -3.82
C PRO A 56 -0.24 12.20 -2.68
N PHE A 57 -0.18 11.71 -1.46
CA PHE A 57 -0.50 12.49 -0.26
C PHE A 57 0.48 12.19 0.88
N LYS A 58 0.57 13.14 1.81
CA LYS A 58 1.40 13.05 2.98
C LYS A 58 0.54 12.84 4.22
N ILE A 59 1.07 12.09 5.18
CA ILE A 59 0.41 11.80 6.45
C ILE A 59 1.32 12.31 7.56
N LYS A 60 0.77 13.16 8.45
CA LYS A 60 1.45 13.63 9.65
C LYS A 60 0.57 13.40 10.87
N ILE A 61 1.18 13.12 12.01
CA ILE A 61 0.45 13.07 13.27
C ILE A 61 0.24 14.49 13.77
N ILE A 62 -1.01 14.77 14.16
CA ILE A 62 -1.38 15.99 14.90
C ILE A 62 -1.52 15.57 16.36
N SER A 63 -0.73 16.11 17.25
CA SER A 63 -0.85 15.90 18.69
C SER A 63 -0.89 17.25 19.40
N LYS A 64 -1.71 17.35 20.46
CA LYS A 64 -1.72 18.52 21.36
C LYS A 64 -0.38 18.65 22.09
N ASP A 65 0.22 17.53 22.42
CA ASP A 65 1.54 17.47 23.03
C ASP A 65 2.57 17.05 21.97
N SER A 66 3.66 17.81 21.86
CA SER A 66 4.78 17.39 21.03
C SER A 66 5.42 16.12 21.62
N PHE A 67 5.58 15.10 20.80
CA PHE A 67 6.32 13.91 21.17
C PHE A 67 7.21 13.48 19.99
N ASN A 68 8.35 12.91 20.31
CA ASN A 68 9.25 12.40 19.30
C ASN A 68 8.72 11.09 18.74
N TYR A 69 8.64 11.01 17.43
CA TYR A 69 8.27 9.79 16.72
C TYR A 69 9.04 9.68 15.41
N GLU A 70 9.27 8.45 15.01
CA GLU A 70 9.69 8.12 13.65
C GLU A 70 8.49 7.53 12.91
N SER A 71 8.37 7.84 11.64
CA SER A 71 7.31 7.27 10.82
C SER A 71 7.83 6.84 9.45
N LYS A 72 7.19 5.82 8.91
CA LYS A 72 7.38 5.36 7.55
C LYS A 72 6.02 5.11 6.91
N VAL A 73 5.90 5.37 5.63
CA VAL A 73 4.70 5.06 4.85
C VAL A 73 5.07 4.03 3.80
N THR A 74 4.28 2.97 3.71
CA THR A 74 4.43 1.92 2.70
C THR A 74 3.09 1.71 1.98
N ARG A 75 3.13 1.20 0.77
CA ARG A 75 1.93 0.86 -0.01
C ARG A 75 1.57 -0.61 0.19
N GLU A 76 0.29 -0.90 0.27
CA GLU A 76 -0.21 -2.28 0.33
C GLU A 76 -0.42 -2.82 -1.10
N LYS A 77 0.20 -3.94 -1.45
CA LYS A 77 0.16 -4.49 -2.83
C LYS A 77 -1.24 -4.92 -3.29
N LYS A 78 -2.06 -5.40 -2.36
CA LYS A 78 -3.35 -6.03 -2.68
C LYS A 78 -4.55 -5.11 -2.48
N SER A 79 -4.35 -3.87 -2.12
CA SER A 79 -5.43 -2.92 -1.84
C SER A 79 -5.01 -1.49 -2.14
N ASP A 80 -5.97 -0.66 -2.49
CA ASP A 80 -5.77 0.78 -2.65
C ASP A 80 -5.62 1.42 -1.27
N SER A 81 -4.47 1.18 -0.64
CA SER A 81 -4.19 1.70 0.69
C SER A 81 -2.70 1.94 0.95
N LEU A 82 -2.45 2.92 1.81
CA LEU A 82 -1.14 3.16 2.41
C LEU A 82 -1.14 2.72 3.87
N ILE A 83 -0.02 2.20 4.32
CA ILE A 83 0.20 1.86 5.73
C ILE A 83 1.16 2.89 6.33
N PHE A 84 0.68 3.60 7.33
CA PHE A 84 1.49 4.47 8.15
C PHE A 84 2.03 3.69 9.35
N TRP A 85 3.33 3.61 9.46
CA TRP A 85 4.05 2.96 10.54
C TRP A 85 4.53 4.01 11.53
N LEU A 86 4.25 3.79 12.81
CA LEU A 86 4.62 4.66 13.90
C LEU A 86 5.61 3.95 14.83
N LYS A 87 6.73 4.58 15.07
CA LYS A 87 7.66 4.18 16.13
C LYS A 87 7.71 5.30 17.15
N SER A 88 7.21 5.05 18.33
CA SER A 88 7.15 5.97 19.46
C SER A 88 7.23 5.20 20.76
N GLU A 89 7.85 5.80 21.76
CA GLU A 89 7.87 5.29 23.13
C GLU A 89 6.60 5.67 23.89
N LYS A 90 5.95 6.77 23.47
CA LYS A 90 4.71 7.26 24.10
C LYS A 90 3.55 6.31 23.80
N LYS A 91 2.87 5.87 24.84
CA LYS A 91 1.60 5.17 24.73
C LYS A 91 0.48 6.17 24.47
N LEU A 92 -0.30 5.95 23.43
CA LEU A 92 -1.37 6.84 23.00
C LEU A 92 -2.71 6.11 23.11
N ASP A 93 -3.73 6.81 23.61
CA ASP A 93 -5.12 6.32 23.64
C ASP A 93 -5.90 6.72 22.39
N SER A 94 -5.50 7.80 21.77
CA SER A 94 -6.05 8.27 20.49
C SER A 94 -4.96 8.92 19.66
N ILE A 95 -5.18 8.97 18.37
CA ILE A 95 -4.26 9.60 17.41
C ILE A 95 -5.06 10.37 16.38
N ALA A 96 -4.59 11.54 16.01
CA ALA A 96 -5.12 12.33 14.92
C ALA A 96 -4.04 12.49 13.85
N PHE A 97 -4.45 12.33 12.62
CA PHE A 97 -3.60 12.45 11.44
C PHE A 97 -4.07 13.64 10.60
N ASN A 98 -3.14 14.47 10.16
CA ASN A 98 -3.38 15.35 9.03
C ASN A 98 -2.94 14.62 7.76
N VAL A 99 -3.85 14.47 6.83
CA VAL A 99 -3.63 13.85 5.53
C VAL A 99 -3.82 14.93 4.48
N TYR A 100 -2.78 15.21 3.71
CA TYR A 100 -2.78 16.38 2.82
C TYR A 100 -1.94 16.18 1.56
N ASN A 101 -2.33 16.88 0.51
CA ASN A 101 -1.54 17.13 -0.68
C ASN A 101 -1.73 18.61 -1.10
N GLU A 102 -1.41 18.95 -2.34
CA GLU A 102 -1.58 20.31 -2.87
C GLU A 102 -3.05 20.72 -3.01
N ASN A 103 -3.95 19.74 -3.21
CA ASN A 103 -5.36 19.97 -3.53
C ASN A 103 -6.29 19.81 -2.35
N PHE A 104 -5.88 19.09 -1.31
CA PHE A 104 -6.72 18.85 -0.14
C PHE A 104 -5.91 18.76 1.16
N SER A 105 -6.59 19.00 2.27
CA SER A 105 -6.11 18.74 3.62
C SER A 105 -7.28 18.29 4.49
N ASP A 106 -7.13 17.15 5.15
CA ASP A 106 -8.16 16.59 6.02
C ASP A 106 -7.56 16.07 7.32
N THR A 107 -8.35 16.11 8.39
CA THR A 107 -7.96 15.63 9.72
C THR A 107 -8.76 14.40 10.08
N LEU A 108 -8.08 13.29 10.22
CA LEU A 108 -8.68 12.00 10.52
C LEU A 108 -8.23 11.52 11.90
N SER A 109 -9.18 11.23 12.79
CA SER A 109 -8.90 10.77 14.15
C SER A 109 -9.29 9.31 14.35
N LEU A 110 -8.58 8.65 15.26
CA LEU A 110 -8.79 7.26 15.61
C LEU A 110 -8.55 7.02 17.10
N ASN A 111 -9.51 6.37 17.77
CA ASN A 111 -9.32 5.85 19.11
C ASN A 111 -8.53 4.51 19.02
N LEU A 112 -7.45 4.42 19.75
CA LEU A 112 -6.56 3.27 19.71
C LEU A 112 -7.09 2.16 20.62
N ARG A 113 -7.00 0.93 20.11
CA ARG A 113 -7.28 -0.27 20.87
C ARG A 113 -5.96 -0.93 21.25
N ASN A 114 -5.96 -1.62 22.37
CA ASN A 114 -4.81 -2.42 22.77
C ASN A 114 -4.67 -3.61 21.81
N LYS A 115 -3.80 -3.49 20.81
CA LYS A 115 -3.49 -4.56 19.86
C LYS A 115 -2.07 -5.01 20.08
N MET A 116 -1.82 -6.31 19.85
CA MET A 116 -0.48 -6.86 19.90
C MET A 116 0.37 -6.32 18.73
N ASN A 117 1.67 -6.22 18.98
CA ASN A 117 2.63 -5.99 17.90
C ASN A 117 2.78 -7.29 17.09
N ASP A 118 2.93 -7.14 15.80
CA ASP A 118 3.26 -8.27 14.92
C ASP A 118 4.72 -8.68 15.15
N SER A 119 4.96 -9.98 15.15
CA SER A 119 6.31 -10.52 15.00
C SER A 119 6.80 -10.29 13.58
N LEU A 120 8.09 -10.06 13.39
CA LEU A 120 8.68 -9.95 12.06
C LEU A 120 8.52 -11.28 11.31
N VAL A 121 7.88 -11.20 10.16
CA VAL A 121 7.76 -12.31 9.21
C VAL A 121 8.34 -11.87 7.88
N ILE A 122 9.32 -12.61 7.40
CA ILE A 122 9.96 -12.40 6.10
C ILE A 122 9.49 -13.51 5.17
N LYS A 123 9.10 -13.15 3.96
CA LYS A 123 8.62 -14.08 2.93
C LYS A 123 9.27 -13.76 1.60
N SER A 124 9.47 -14.78 0.78
CA SER A 124 9.75 -14.60 -0.65
C SER A 124 8.46 -14.71 -1.44
N GLU A 125 8.33 -13.96 -2.52
CA GLU A 125 7.21 -14.10 -3.45
C GLU A 125 7.35 -15.36 -4.30
N GLN A 126 8.58 -15.76 -4.59
CA GLN A 126 8.86 -16.94 -5.42
C GLN A 126 8.87 -18.21 -4.57
N ASN A 127 8.01 -19.14 -4.93
CA ASN A 127 7.83 -20.37 -4.17
C ASN A 127 8.76 -21.53 -4.58
N LYS A 128 9.41 -21.50 -5.74
CA LYS A 128 10.21 -22.66 -6.22
C LYS A 128 11.41 -22.27 -7.06
N THR A 129 11.22 -21.71 -8.24
CA THR A 129 12.27 -21.47 -9.21
C THR A 129 12.18 -20.05 -9.72
N LEU A 130 13.30 -19.35 -9.69
CA LEU A 130 13.44 -18.04 -10.31
C LEU A 130 13.61 -18.26 -11.82
N LYS A 131 12.83 -17.54 -12.62
CA LYS A 131 13.03 -17.55 -14.07
C LYS A 131 14.19 -16.65 -14.45
N PHE A 132 14.73 -16.90 -15.62
CA PHE A 132 15.75 -16.03 -16.19
C PHE A 132 15.16 -14.62 -16.37
N ASN A 133 15.87 -13.58 -15.92
CA ASN A 133 15.43 -12.17 -15.87
C ASN A 133 14.35 -11.83 -14.84
N GLU A 134 14.15 -12.63 -13.84
CA GLU A 134 13.30 -12.26 -12.67
C GLU A 134 14.20 -11.99 -11.47
N ASP A 135 13.94 -10.89 -10.76
CA ASP A 135 14.59 -10.60 -9.49
C ASP A 135 13.99 -11.48 -8.38
N PHE A 136 14.82 -11.88 -7.43
CA PHE A 136 14.36 -12.56 -6.23
C PHE A 136 13.84 -11.53 -5.24
N LEU A 137 12.55 -11.59 -4.90
CA LEU A 137 11.85 -10.62 -4.08
C LEU A 137 11.64 -11.11 -2.67
N ILE A 138 12.00 -10.28 -1.69
CA ILE A 138 11.77 -10.51 -0.27
C ILE A 138 10.90 -9.40 0.30
N GLU A 139 9.79 -9.80 0.89
CA GLU A 139 8.85 -8.93 1.59
C GLU A 139 8.92 -9.15 3.10
N ALA A 140 8.55 -8.13 3.86
CA ALA A 140 8.29 -8.25 5.28
C ALA A 140 6.96 -7.59 5.66
N ASN A 141 6.34 -8.14 6.71
CA ASN A 141 5.12 -7.55 7.30
C ASN A 141 5.40 -6.32 8.17
N LEU A 142 6.66 -6.00 8.44
CA LEU A 142 7.12 -4.80 9.12
C LEU A 142 8.07 -4.02 8.20
N PRO A 143 8.17 -2.68 8.37
CA PRO A 143 9.06 -1.89 7.52
C PRO A 143 10.51 -2.32 7.66
N PHE A 144 11.17 -2.59 6.54
CA PHE A 144 12.61 -2.76 6.54
C PHE A 144 13.30 -1.45 6.93
N ASN A 145 14.27 -1.53 7.82
CA ASN A 145 15.11 -0.39 8.18
C ASN A 145 16.43 -0.45 7.39
N LYS A 146 17.16 -1.54 7.54
CA LYS A 146 18.45 -1.75 6.89
C LYS A 146 18.71 -3.25 6.73
N ILE A 147 19.29 -3.62 5.61
CA ILE A 147 19.80 -4.97 5.37
C ILE A 147 21.34 -4.92 5.31
N ASP A 148 21.98 -5.92 5.88
CA ASP A 148 23.44 -6.08 5.80
C ASP A 148 23.75 -7.08 4.67
N LYS A 149 24.14 -6.56 3.51
CA LYS A 149 24.49 -7.35 2.34
C LYS A 149 25.58 -8.41 2.63
N ASN A 150 26.50 -8.11 3.54
CA ASN A 150 27.60 -9.03 3.87
C ASN A 150 27.15 -10.30 4.61
N LYS A 151 25.93 -10.26 5.18
CA LYS A 151 25.32 -11.41 5.89
C LYS A 151 24.42 -12.24 4.98
N ILE A 152 24.32 -11.90 3.69
CA ILE A 152 23.52 -12.61 2.71
C ILE A 152 24.46 -13.31 1.74
N SER A 153 24.20 -14.56 1.45
CA SER A 153 24.91 -15.31 0.45
C SER A 153 23.91 -16.10 -0.40
N ILE A 154 24.08 -16.02 -1.71
CA ILE A 154 23.29 -16.76 -2.68
C ILE A 154 24.20 -17.80 -3.33
N TYR A 155 23.71 -19.02 -3.44
CA TYR A 155 24.42 -20.13 -4.03
C TYR A 155 23.57 -20.77 -5.13
N ASN A 156 24.21 -21.19 -6.21
CA ASN A 156 23.56 -22.00 -7.24
C ASN A 156 23.42 -23.48 -6.79
N LYS A 157 22.83 -24.31 -7.64
CA LYS A 157 22.66 -25.76 -7.40
C LYS A 157 23.99 -26.51 -7.15
N ASP A 158 25.08 -25.98 -7.69
CA ASP A 158 26.43 -26.58 -7.57
C ASP A 158 27.19 -26.00 -6.37
N SER A 159 26.50 -25.31 -5.45
CA SER A 159 27.05 -24.67 -4.25
C SER A 159 28.10 -23.59 -4.54
N LEU A 160 28.09 -23.03 -5.74
CA LEU A 160 28.93 -21.89 -6.11
C LEU A 160 28.24 -20.58 -5.71
N LYS A 161 29.00 -19.70 -5.08
CA LYS A 161 28.49 -18.40 -4.65
C LYS A 161 28.23 -17.52 -5.87
N ILE A 162 27.04 -16.91 -5.89
CA ILE A 162 26.61 -15.98 -6.93
C ILE A 162 26.74 -14.55 -6.41
N GLU A 163 27.31 -13.67 -7.22
CA GLU A 163 27.28 -12.23 -6.97
C GLU A 163 25.89 -11.67 -7.28
N PHE A 164 25.43 -10.74 -6.46
CA PHE A 164 24.11 -10.13 -6.58
C PHE A 164 24.13 -8.66 -6.16
N GLU A 165 23.20 -7.91 -6.70
CA GLU A 165 22.88 -6.55 -6.25
C GLU A 165 21.67 -6.58 -5.35
N VAL A 166 21.58 -5.61 -4.45
CA VAL A 166 20.43 -5.45 -3.55
C VAL A 166 19.81 -4.09 -3.77
N LYS A 167 18.52 -4.08 -4.06
CA LYS A 167 17.72 -2.84 -4.19
C LYS A 167 16.57 -2.88 -3.19
N LEU A 168 16.32 -1.75 -2.53
CA LEU A 168 15.18 -1.59 -1.63
C LEU A 168 14.13 -0.69 -2.28
N ASP A 169 12.95 -1.24 -2.53
CA ASP A 169 11.76 -0.42 -2.75
C ASP A 169 11.18 -0.01 -1.40
N THR A 170 11.37 1.25 -1.04
CA THR A 170 10.90 1.79 0.24
C THR A 170 9.39 1.98 0.29
N ILE A 171 8.73 2.11 -0.87
CA ILE A 171 7.29 2.29 -1.00
C ILE A 171 6.60 0.95 -0.85
N MET A 172 7.07 -0.07 -1.58
CA MET A 172 6.51 -1.42 -1.52
C MET A 172 7.02 -2.21 -0.31
N ASN A 173 8.04 -1.71 0.37
CA ASN A 173 8.72 -2.40 1.49
C ASN A 173 9.27 -3.77 1.10
N GLU A 174 10.03 -3.78 0.02
CA GLU A 174 10.52 -4.98 -0.65
C GLU A 174 11.98 -4.85 -1.00
N TYR A 175 12.73 -5.94 -0.82
CA TYR A 175 14.08 -6.08 -1.34
C TYR A 175 14.08 -6.95 -2.60
N SER A 176 14.77 -6.49 -3.64
CA SER A 176 15.11 -7.29 -4.83
C SER A 176 16.61 -7.62 -4.86
N PHE A 177 16.92 -8.84 -5.32
CA PHE A 177 18.24 -9.42 -5.42
C PHE A 177 18.50 -9.92 -6.83
#